data_3ce7cc72613727e86ac16f044813debd
#
_entry.id   3ce7cc72613727e86ac16f044813debd
#
_cell.length_a   1.000
_cell.length_b   1.000
_cell.length_c   1.000
_cell.angle_alpha   90.00
_cell.angle_beta   90.00
_cell.angle_gamma   90.00
#
_symmetry.space_group_name_H-M   'P 1'
#
loop_
_entity.id
_entity.type
_entity.pdbx_description
1 polymer ?
#
loop_
_entity_poly.entity_id
_entity_poly.type
_entity_poly.pdbx_seq_one_letter_code
_entity_poly.pdbx_strand_id
1 'polypeptide(L)'
;MLGPGGACAHPGDRFVGPSATAVTCSSHANPDATGGPALSSLSLPGAPAGPRVPGGAGPVDPLGPAARAAGFLALTKPRIIELLLVTTIPTMFVAARGLPSIPLMVATLVGGTLAAGGANAINMYVDRDIDAVMHRTAKRPLVTGVVGPREALVFAVGLEVVAFAELWAAVNLLSAVLAVSATLFYVFVYTLWLKRTSTQNIVIGGAAGAVPVLVGWAAVRGDVTLAPVVLFALIFVWTPPHFWALAIRYREDYASVNVPMMPVVATFRRVSWNILAYSVLVWATSLGFGLAASLGWFYWVSAIVLGAVFVGFAVRLVTGHTEARAMALFHWSITYVTLLFAAMAIDQFVH
;
A
#
# COMPACT_ATOMS: atom_id res chain seq x y z
N MET A 1 2.65 -48.04 48.98
CA MET A 1 2.06 -49.23 48.36
C MET A 1 1.85 -48.90 46.87
N LEU A 2 2.68 -49.63 46.07
CA LEU A 2 2.36 -50.13 44.72
C LEU A 2 1.78 -49.13 43.68
N GLY A 3 2.56 -48.72 42.76
CA GLY A 3 2.93 -48.82 41.42
C GLY A 3 2.30 -49.99 40.58
N PRO A 4 2.66 -50.13 39.31
CA PRO A 4 2.65 -49.27 38.12
C PRO A 4 1.90 -49.92 36.92
N GLY A 5 1.86 -49.29 35.82
CA GLY A 5 1.50 -49.90 34.53
C GLY A 5 0.78 -48.87 33.63
N GLY A 6 1.10 -48.68 32.46
CA GLY A 6 1.89 -49.31 31.45
C GLY A 6 1.62 -48.59 30.15
N ALA A 7 2.67 -48.39 29.41
CA ALA A 7 2.73 -47.70 28.12
C ALA A 7 1.85 -48.33 27.05
N CYS A 8 1.41 -47.53 26.07
CA CYS A 8 1.39 -47.90 24.66
C CYS A 8 1.61 -46.66 23.80
N ALA A 9 2.81 -46.56 23.26
CA ALA A 9 3.15 -45.67 22.15
C ALA A 9 2.63 -46.29 20.84
N HIS A 10 2.05 -45.51 19.98
CA HIS A 10 1.90 -45.84 18.55
C HIS A 10 2.77 -44.91 17.71
N PRO A 11 3.61 -45.52 16.86
CA PRO A 11 4.47 -44.80 15.93
C PRO A 11 3.80 -44.69 14.56
N GLY A 12 4.03 -43.62 13.86
CA GLY A 12 3.85 -43.64 12.43
C GLY A 12 3.27 -42.37 11.84
N ASP A 13 4.17 -41.48 11.46
CA ASP A 13 4.05 -40.84 10.13
C ASP A 13 5.44 -40.27 9.78
N ARG A 14 6.15 -41.06 8.98
CA ARG A 14 7.43 -40.67 8.38
C ARG A 14 7.13 -39.82 7.14
N PHE A 15 7.56 -38.59 7.14
CA PHE A 15 7.74 -37.84 5.91
C PHE A 15 8.91 -38.39 5.13
N VAL A 16 8.64 -38.91 3.94
CA VAL A 16 9.62 -39.35 2.94
C VAL A 16 10.07 -38.13 2.15
N GLY A 17 11.31 -37.70 2.33
CA GLY A 17 11.98 -36.74 1.45
C GLY A 17 12.59 -37.44 0.26
N PRO A 18 12.72 -36.81 -0.93
CA PRO A 18 13.32 -37.44 -2.09
C PRO A 18 14.86 -37.56 -1.95
N SER A 19 15.34 -38.75 -2.19
CA SER A 19 16.74 -39.16 -2.17
C SER A 19 17.59 -38.46 -3.23
N ALA A 20 18.70 -37.87 -2.78
CA ALA A 20 19.78 -37.43 -3.65
C ALA A 20 20.61 -38.67 -4.06
N THR A 21 20.61 -38.98 -5.34
CA THR A 21 21.51 -39.96 -5.94
C THR A 21 22.89 -39.33 -6.14
N ALA A 22 23.85 -39.77 -5.34
CA ALA A 22 25.26 -39.49 -5.53
C ALA A 22 25.81 -40.33 -6.70
N VAL A 23 26.29 -39.65 -7.75
CA VAL A 23 27.05 -40.26 -8.84
C VAL A 23 28.52 -40.28 -8.45
N THR A 24 29.05 -41.47 -8.13
CA THR A 24 30.47 -41.69 -7.93
C THR A 24 31.17 -41.87 -9.29
N CYS A 25 32.06 -40.93 -9.63
CA CYS A 25 33.04 -41.12 -10.71
C CYS A 25 34.18 -41.99 -10.22
N SER A 26 34.31 -43.20 -10.76
CA SER A 26 35.53 -44.01 -10.64
C SER A 26 36.46 -43.73 -11.81
N SER A 27 37.66 -43.26 -11.48
CA SER A 27 38.80 -43.11 -12.41
C SER A 27 39.44 -44.47 -12.67
N HIS A 28 39.43 -44.93 -13.92
CA HIS A 28 40.37 -45.96 -14.40
C HIS A 28 41.27 -45.32 -15.46
N ALA A 29 42.51 -45.15 -15.10
CA ALA A 29 43.63 -44.88 -16.03
C ALA A 29 44.04 -46.17 -16.74
N ASN A 30 44.18 -46.11 -18.05
CA ASN A 30 44.88 -47.12 -18.82
C ASN A 30 45.92 -46.42 -19.72
N PRO A 31 47.23 -46.75 -19.60
CA PRO A 31 48.25 -46.23 -20.48
C PRO A 31 48.45 -47.16 -21.68
N ASP A 32 48.95 -46.62 -22.78
CA ASP A 32 49.49 -47.20 -24.00
C ASP A 32 48.53 -47.44 -25.17
N ALA A 33 48.68 -46.53 -26.16
CA ALA A 33 48.87 -46.94 -27.56
C ALA A 33 49.18 -45.72 -28.47
N THR A 34 50.39 -45.73 -28.97
CA THR A 34 50.94 -44.93 -30.08
C THR A 34 50.27 -45.28 -31.41
N GLY A 35 50.01 -44.27 -32.28
CA GLY A 35 49.72 -44.52 -33.69
C GLY A 35 48.66 -43.55 -34.26
N GLY A 36 49.06 -42.43 -34.91
CA GLY A 36 48.18 -41.68 -35.74
C GLY A 36 47.91 -42.31 -37.10
N PRO A 37 46.87 -41.95 -37.78
CA PRO A 37 47.00 -41.01 -38.90
C PRO A 37 45.79 -40.04 -39.11
N ALA A 38 46.15 -38.94 -39.79
CA ALA A 38 45.36 -38.06 -40.65
C ALA A 38 43.87 -37.78 -40.31
N LEU A 39 43.63 -36.57 -39.89
CA LEU A 39 42.29 -35.94 -39.71
C LEU A 39 41.70 -35.60 -41.09
N SER A 40 40.68 -36.31 -41.50
CA SER A 40 39.70 -35.85 -42.47
C SER A 40 38.63 -35.04 -41.74
N SER A 41 38.37 -33.83 -42.26
CA SER A 41 37.39 -32.87 -41.73
C SER A 41 35.95 -33.42 -41.80
N LEU A 42 35.39 -33.78 -40.64
CA LEU A 42 33.96 -34.04 -40.48
C LEU A 42 33.27 -32.75 -40.04
N SER A 43 32.50 -32.16 -40.93
CA SER A 43 31.58 -31.08 -40.65
C SER A 43 30.48 -31.57 -39.71
N LEU A 44 30.41 -31.07 -38.49
CA LEU A 44 29.30 -31.30 -37.57
C LEU A 44 28.06 -30.53 -38.03
N PRO A 45 26.87 -31.15 -38.07
CA PRO A 45 25.63 -30.42 -38.35
C PRO A 45 25.37 -29.41 -37.20
N GLY A 46 24.87 -28.21 -37.59
CA GLY A 46 24.71 -27.02 -36.77
C GLY A 46 24.11 -27.28 -35.38
N ALA A 47 24.79 -26.76 -34.39
CA ALA A 47 24.25 -26.62 -33.05
C ALA A 47 23.01 -25.71 -33.09
N PRO A 48 21.93 -26.01 -32.32
CA PRO A 48 20.79 -25.14 -32.25
C PRO A 48 21.23 -23.76 -31.74
N ALA A 49 20.85 -22.71 -32.47
CA ALA A 49 21.10 -21.34 -32.09
C ALA A 49 20.51 -21.11 -30.67
N GLY A 50 21.37 -20.79 -29.72
CA GLY A 50 20.95 -20.38 -28.38
C GLY A 50 19.97 -19.21 -28.47
N PRO A 51 19.16 -18.99 -27.43
CA PRO A 51 18.19 -17.89 -27.44
C PRO A 51 18.90 -16.58 -27.72
N ARG A 52 18.53 -15.92 -28.81
CA ARG A 52 19.02 -14.59 -29.14
C ARG A 52 18.60 -13.67 -27.99
N VAL A 53 19.57 -13.21 -27.24
CA VAL A 53 19.40 -12.03 -26.37
C VAL A 53 18.89 -10.91 -27.29
N PRO A 54 17.74 -10.30 -27.02
CA PRO A 54 17.28 -9.16 -27.81
C PRO A 54 18.39 -8.12 -27.80
N GLY A 55 18.93 -7.85 -28.99
CA GLY A 55 19.99 -6.86 -29.18
C GLY A 55 19.57 -5.54 -28.55
N GLY A 56 20.58 -4.83 -28.03
CA GLY A 56 20.47 -3.60 -27.30
C GLY A 56 19.37 -2.68 -27.83
N ALA A 57 18.59 -2.13 -26.91
CA ALA A 57 17.66 -1.05 -27.19
C ALA A 57 18.42 0.03 -27.97
N GLY A 58 18.05 0.24 -29.23
CA GLY A 58 18.52 1.36 -30.01
C GLY A 58 18.26 2.65 -29.24
N PRO A 59 18.89 3.79 -29.61
CA PRO A 59 18.67 5.03 -28.89
C PRO A 59 17.18 5.27 -28.77
N VAL A 60 16.70 5.28 -27.52
CA VAL A 60 15.31 5.61 -27.21
C VAL A 60 15.08 6.99 -27.80
N ASP A 61 14.19 7.12 -28.79
CA ASP A 61 13.75 8.39 -29.32
C ASP A 61 13.51 9.34 -28.14
N PRO A 62 14.07 10.56 -28.14
CA PRO A 62 13.89 11.44 -27.00
C PRO A 62 12.40 11.64 -26.80
N LEU A 63 11.86 11.07 -25.73
CA LEU A 63 10.45 11.17 -25.35
C LEU A 63 10.08 12.66 -25.40
N GLY A 64 9.10 13.00 -26.23
CA GLY A 64 8.69 14.40 -26.38
C GLY A 64 8.34 15.03 -25.03
N PRO A 65 8.40 16.37 -24.89
CA PRO A 65 8.16 17.08 -23.65
C PRO A 65 6.84 16.68 -22.95
N ALA A 66 5.80 16.39 -23.73
CA ALA A 66 4.51 15.95 -23.21
C ALA A 66 4.57 14.58 -22.50
N ALA A 67 5.33 13.63 -23.05
CA ALA A 67 5.50 12.30 -22.44
C ALA A 67 6.28 12.39 -21.12
N ARG A 68 7.29 13.25 -21.05
CA ARG A 68 8.03 13.52 -19.80
C ARG A 68 7.14 14.20 -18.75
N ALA A 69 6.36 15.20 -19.13
CA ALA A 69 5.42 15.87 -18.22
C ALA A 69 4.38 14.87 -17.65
N ALA A 70 3.82 14.01 -18.51
CA ALA A 70 2.93 12.92 -18.09
C ALA A 70 3.64 11.94 -17.13
N GLY A 71 4.95 11.66 -17.36
CA GLY A 71 5.77 10.86 -16.44
C GLY A 71 5.89 11.48 -15.05
N PHE A 72 6.18 12.78 -14.94
CA PHE A 72 6.23 13.48 -13.66
C PHE A 72 4.87 13.50 -12.96
N LEU A 73 3.79 13.74 -13.69
CA LEU A 73 2.43 13.67 -13.14
C LEU A 73 2.12 12.25 -12.62
N ALA A 74 2.53 11.21 -13.34
CA ALA A 74 2.32 9.82 -12.91
C ALA A 74 3.07 9.47 -11.61
N LEU A 75 4.21 10.14 -11.29
CA LEU A 75 4.91 9.97 -10.02
C LEU A 75 4.07 10.40 -8.83
N THR A 76 3.23 11.41 -8.97
CA THR A 76 2.38 11.92 -7.87
C THR A 76 1.20 11.00 -7.54
N LYS A 77 0.87 10.02 -8.40
CA LYS A 77 -0.28 9.10 -8.24
C LYS A 77 -1.62 9.82 -8.02
N PRO A 78 -2.14 10.59 -8.96
CA PRO A 78 -3.33 11.46 -8.77
C PRO A 78 -4.55 10.73 -8.18
N ARG A 79 -4.81 9.47 -8.58
CA ARG A 79 -5.93 8.65 -8.07
C ARG A 79 -5.89 8.39 -6.57
N ILE A 80 -4.70 8.39 -5.95
CA ILE A 80 -4.58 8.23 -4.49
C ILE A 80 -4.87 9.54 -3.80
N ILE A 81 -4.50 10.67 -4.43
CA ILE A 81 -4.76 12.01 -3.90
C ILE A 81 -6.27 12.29 -3.80
N GLU A 82 -7.09 11.79 -4.73
CA GLU A 82 -8.55 11.93 -4.67
C GLU A 82 -9.13 11.48 -3.32
N LEU A 83 -8.69 10.35 -2.78
CA LEU A 83 -9.16 9.87 -1.48
C LEU A 83 -8.73 10.79 -0.32
N LEU A 84 -7.52 11.37 -0.39
CA LEU A 84 -7.06 12.34 0.60
C LEU A 84 -7.93 13.61 0.59
N LEU A 85 -8.34 14.06 -0.60
CA LEU A 85 -9.23 15.21 -0.75
C LEU A 85 -10.62 14.92 -0.18
N VAL A 86 -11.15 13.72 -0.43
CA VAL A 86 -12.45 13.26 0.11
C VAL A 86 -12.46 13.23 1.63
N THR A 87 -11.32 13.02 2.28
CA THR A 87 -11.24 13.02 3.75
C THR A 87 -10.96 14.40 4.33
N THR A 88 -10.18 15.24 3.65
CA THR A 88 -9.76 16.55 4.14
C THR A 88 -10.92 17.56 4.14
N ILE A 89 -11.63 17.73 3.01
CA ILE A 89 -12.67 18.75 2.87
C ILE A 89 -13.81 18.55 3.88
N PRO A 90 -14.44 17.35 3.99
CA PRO A 90 -15.51 17.17 4.95
C PRO A 90 -15.07 17.38 6.40
N THR A 91 -13.79 17.08 6.71
CA THR A 91 -13.24 17.40 8.03
C THR A 91 -13.20 18.89 8.29
N MET A 92 -12.89 19.71 7.27
CA MET A 92 -12.93 21.18 7.40
C MET A 92 -14.34 21.69 7.68
N PHE A 93 -15.40 21.08 7.11
CA PHE A 93 -16.78 21.42 7.42
C PHE A 93 -17.13 21.17 8.88
N VAL A 94 -16.74 20.00 9.42
CA VAL A 94 -16.96 19.68 10.83
C VAL A 94 -16.17 20.64 11.75
N ALA A 95 -14.92 20.94 11.40
CA ALA A 95 -14.09 21.87 12.16
C ALA A 95 -14.65 23.29 12.18
N ALA A 96 -15.24 23.73 11.07
CA ALA A 96 -15.88 25.05 10.92
C ALA A 96 -17.29 25.09 11.52
N ARG A 97 -17.91 23.94 11.80
CA ARG A 97 -19.36 23.82 12.12
C ARG A 97 -20.24 24.50 11.08
N GLY A 98 -19.94 24.24 9.80
CA GLY A 98 -20.59 24.87 8.65
C GLY A 98 -19.66 24.95 7.45
N LEU A 99 -19.88 25.97 6.57
CA LEU A 99 -19.06 26.16 5.38
C LEU A 99 -17.72 26.86 5.73
N PRO A 100 -16.56 26.20 5.51
CA PRO A 100 -15.26 26.85 5.66
C PRO A 100 -15.04 27.91 4.58
N SER A 101 -14.09 28.82 4.79
CA SER A 101 -13.65 29.76 3.76
C SER A 101 -13.15 29.04 2.51
N ILE A 102 -13.72 29.40 1.34
CA ILE A 102 -13.34 28.76 0.07
C ILE A 102 -11.84 28.93 -0.25
N PRO A 103 -11.23 30.14 -0.08
CA PRO A 103 -9.78 30.27 -0.26
C PRO A 103 -8.96 29.34 0.64
N LEU A 104 -9.38 29.17 1.91
CA LEU A 104 -8.71 28.27 2.85
C LEU A 104 -8.83 26.79 2.40
N MET A 105 -10.00 26.37 1.93
CA MET A 105 -10.18 25.02 1.39
C MET A 105 -9.27 24.80 0.19
N VAL A 106 -9.22 25.72 -0.76
CA VAL A 106 -8.36 25.63 -1.95
C VAL A 106 -6.89 25.57 -1.57
N ALA A 107 -6.42 26.44 -0.68
CA ALA A 107 -5.05 26.45 -0.19
C ALA A 107 -4.69 25.10 0.48
N THR A 108 -5.54 24.63 1.40
CA THR A 108 -5.32 23.33 2.07
C THR A 108 -5.26 22.17 1.08
N LEU A 109 -6.12 22.17 0.04
CA LEU A 109 -6.13 21.15 -1.00
C LEU A 109 -4.87 21.21 -1.88
N VAL A 110 -4.44 22.39 -2.28
CA VAL A 110 -3.24 22.58 -3.10
C VAL A 110 -2.02 22.06 -2.34
N GLY A 111 -1.79 22.57 -1.12
CA GLY A 111 -0.65 22.16 -0.31
C GLY A 111 -0.68 20.66 0.06
N GLY A 112 -1.84 20.14 0.43
CA GLY A 112 -2.02 18.70 0.70
C GLY A 112 -1.76 17.83 -0.54
N THR A 113 -2.18 18.30 -1.72
CA THR A 113 -1.93 17.60 -3.00
C THR A 113 -0.44 17.57 -3.34
N LEU A 114 0.26 18.70 -3.15
CA LEU A 114 1.69 18.80 -3.38
C LEU A 114 2.48 17.87 -2.44
N ALA A 115 2.17 17.89 -1.13
CA ALA A 115 2.79 17.02 -0.14
C ALA A 115 2.54 15.54 -0.44
N ALA A 116 1.30 15.14 -0.70
CA ALA A 116 0.99 13.77 -1.06
C ALA A 116 1.67 13.34 -2.38
N GLY A 117 1.77 14.24 -3.35
CA GLY A 117 2.48 14.04 -4.61
C GLY A 117 3.97 13.79 -4.40
N GLY A 118 4.61 14.64 -3.58
CA GLY A 118 6.02 14.51 -3.21
C GLY A 118 6.30 13.19 -2.49
N ALA A 119 5.52 12.86 -1.46
CA ALA A 119 5.60 11.60 -0.72
C ALA A 119 5.48 10.37 -1.64
N ASN A 120 4.53 10.39 -2.59
CA ASN A 120 4.35 9.31 -3.57
C ASN A 120 5.53 9.19 -4.54
N ALA A 121 6.09 10.32 -4.99
CA ALA A 121 7.26 10.32 -5.88
C ALA A 121 8.51 9.78 -5.16
N ILE A 122 8.74 10.15 -3.89
CA ILE A 122 9.81 9.58 -3.05
C ILE A 122 9.59 8.07 -2.89
N ASN A 123 8.37 7.63 -2.60
CA ASN A 123 8.06 6.21 -2.48
C ASN A 123 8.38 5.44 -3.77
N MET A 124 8.02 5.97 -4.95
CA MET A 124 8.39 5.34 -6.23
C MET A 124 9.91 5.31 -6.45
N TYR A 125 10.63 6.37 -6.03
CA TYR A 125 12.07 6.39 -6.12
C TYR A 125 12.73 5.30 -5.26
N VAL A 126 12.27 5.11 -4.03
CA VAL A 126 12.78 4.08 -3.11
C VAL A 126 12.43 2.68 -3.60
N ASP A 127 11.20 2.48 -4.06
CA ASP A 127 10.65 1.17 -4.43
C ASP A 127 11.00 0.73 -5.87
N ARG A 128 11.77 1.50 -6.65
CA ARG A 128 12.03 1.23 -8.07
C ARG A 128 12.59 -0.16 -8.37
N ASP A 129 13.31 -0.76 -7.43
CA ASP A 129 13.86 -2.12 -7.51
C ASP A 129 12.76 -3.18 -7.49
N ILE A 130 11.87 -3.12 -6.51
CA ILE A 130 10.74 -4.05 -6.40
C ILE A 130 9.67 -3.77 -7.47
N ASP A 131 9.50 -2.52 -7.85
CA ASP A 131 8.54 -2.11 -8.88
C ASP A 131 8.87 -2.69 -10.27
N ALA A 132 10.15 -2.91 -10.56
CA ALA A 132 10.61 -3.51 -11.80
C ALA A 132 10.24 -5.01 -11.91
N VAL A 133 10.05 -5.69 -10.78
CA VAL A 133 9.71 -7.12 -10.71
C VAL A 133 8.20 -7.35 -10.70
N MET A 134 7.44 -6.48 -10.02
CA MET A 134 6.00 -6.62 -9.86
C MET A 134 5.24 -6.29 -11.15
N HIS A 135 4.34 -7.17 -11.60
CA HIS A 135 3.51 -6.95 -12.80
C HIS A 135 2.71 -5.65 -12.76
N ARG A 136 2.13 -5.35 -11.60
CA ARG A 136 1.29 -4.16 -11.39
C ARG A 136 2.06 -2.85 -11.57
N THR A 137 3.36 -2.82 -11.29
CA THR A 137 4.18 -1.59 -11.25
C THR A 137 5.22 -1.49 -12.35
N ALA A 138 5.35 -2.50 -13.21
CA ALA A 138 6.32 -2.56 -14.30
C ALA A 138 6.24 -1.38 -15.31
N LYS A 139 5.08 -0.70 -15.39
CA LYS A 139 4.86 0.47 -16.27
C LYS A 139 5.10 1.82 -15.59
N ARG A 140 5.66 1.84 -14.37
CA ARG A 140 5.95 3.10 -13.66
C ARG A 140 7.04 3.90 -14.35
N PRO A 141 6.99 5.25 -14.35
CA PRO A 141 7.95 6.12 -15.07
C PRO A 141 9.42 5.87 -14.74
N LEU A 142 9.72 5.51 -13.47
CA LEU A 142 11.08 5.18 -13.04
C LEU A 142 11.55 3.80 -13.52
N VAL A 143 10.62 2.84 -13.71
CA VAL A 143 10.92 1.50 -14.23
C VAL A 143 11.15 1.55 -15.73
N THR A 144 10.31 2.31 -16.45
CA THR A 144 10.38 2.46 -17.90
C THR A 144 11.46 3.44 -18.38
N GLY A 145 12.08 4.18 -17.45
CA GLY A 145 13.11 5.18 -17.76
C GLY A 145 12.58 6.49 -18.33
N VAL A 146 11.26 6.72 -18.35
CA VAL A 146 10.64 8.00 -18.79
C VAL A 146 11.10 9.17 -17.93
N VAL A 147 11.32 8.93 -16.64
CA VAL A 147 11.88 9.91 -15.70
C VAL A 147 13.11 9.29 -15.02
N GLY A 148 14.21 10.02 -15.02
CA GLY A 148 15.45 9.60 -14.37
C GLY A 148 15.32 9.61 -12.84
N PRO A 149 16.04 8.72 -12.11
CA PRO A 149 15.93 8.66 -10.65
C PRO A 149 16.31 9.97 -9.94
N ARG A 150 17.35 10.66 -10.40
CA ARG A 150 17.77 11.97 -9.84
C ARG A 150 16.69 13.04 -10.08
N GLU A 151 16.13 13.08 -11.29
CA GLU A 151 15.07 14.02 -11.65
C GLU A 151 13.81 13.79 -10.79
N ALA A 152 13.42 12.53 -10.59
CA ALA A 152 12.29 12.17 -9.72
C ALA A 152 12.51 12.61 -8.27
N LEU A 153 13.72 12.42 -7.73
CA LEU A 153 14.03 12.82 -6.36
C LEU A 153 14.04 14.35 -6.19
N VAL A 154 14.65 15.09 -7.13
CA VAL A 154 14.66 16.56 -7.12
C VAL A 154 13.23 17.10 -7.23
N PHE A 155 12.42 16.54 -8.13
CA PHE A 155 11.01 16.90 -8.29
C PHE A 155 10.23 16.65 -6.98
N ALA A 156 10.41 15.49 -6.37
CA ALA A 156 9.70 15.09 -5.15
C ALA A 156 10.04 16.00 -3.96
N VAL A 157 11.34 16.28 -3.75
CA VAL A 157 11.80 17.21 -2.70
C VAL A 157 11.31 18.63 -2.98
N GLY A 158 11.34 19.05 -4.25
CA GLY A 158 10.80 20.35 -4.66
C GLY A 158 9.30 20.48 -4.32
N LEU A 159 8.50 19.44 -4.59
CA LEU A 159 7.08 19.39 -4.21
C LEU A 159 6.88 19.54 -2.70
N GLU A 160 7.68 18.85 -1.87
CA GLU A 160 7.59 18.93 -0.40
C GLU A 160 7.94 20.33 0.12
N VAL A 161 9.00 20.93 -0.42
CA VAL A 161 9.39 22.30 -0.03
C VAL A 161 8.31 23.31 -0.40
N VAL A 162 7.75 23.21 -1.60
CA VAL A 162 6.66 24.08 -2.05
C VAL A 162 5.38 23.84 -1.23
N ALA A 163 5.04 22.58 -0.94
CA ALA A 163 3.90 22.24 -0.10
C ALA A 163 4.02 22.82 1.31
N PHE A 164 5.19 22.69 1.93
CA PHE A 164 5.44 23.25 3.25
C PHE A 164 5.31 24.79 3.23
N ALA A 165 5.96 25.45 2.29
CA ALA A 165 5.93 26.91 2.18
C ALA A 165 4.52 27.42 1.92
N GLU A 166 3.78 26.77 1.04
CA GLU A 166 2.39 27.12 0.70
C GLU A 166 1.45 26.93 1.92
N LEU A 167 1.48 25.73 2.56
CA LEU A 167 0.65 25.49 3.74
C LEU A 167 1.00 26.43 4.90
N TRP A 168 2.27 26.74 5.09
CA TRP A 168 2.68 27.68 6.12
C TRP A 168 2.18 29.11 5.83
N ALA A 169 2.36 29.58 4.60
CA ALA A 169 2.03 30.95 4.23
C ALA A 169 0.51 31.19 4.03
N ALA A 170 -0.21 30.24 3.44
CA ALA A 170 -1.60 30.38 3.04
C ALA A 170 -2.60 29.71 4.00
N VAL A 171 -2.13 28.80 4.88
CA VAL A 171 -2.99 28.09 5.85
C VAL A 171 -2.49 28.38 7.27
N ASN A 172 -1.56 27.58 7.80
CA ASN A 172 -0.88 27.81 9.08
C ASN A 172 0.30 26.84 9.26
N LEU A 173 1.19 27.16 10.21
CA LEU A 173 2.38 26.35 10.49
C LEU A 173 2.03 24.93 10.95
N LEU A 174 0.96 24.74 11.75
CA LEU A 174 0.57 23.43 12.26
C LEU A 174 0.19 22.49 11.13
N SER A 175 -0.59 22.96 10.15
CA SER A 175 -0.95 22.17 8.96
C SER A 175 0.27 21.81 8.13
N ALA A 176 1.23 22.73 7.95
CA ALA A 176 2.49 22.47 7.24
C ALA A 176 3.34 21.41 7.96
N VAL A 177 3.49 21.52 9.28
CA VAL A 177 4.25 20.54 10.09
C VAL A 177 3.59 19.17 10.08
N LEU A 178 2.27 19.08 10.17
CA LEU A 178 1.53 17.83 10.09
C LEU A 178 1.74 17.15 8.73
N ALA A 179 1.63 17.90 7.62
CA ALA A 179 1.83 17.35 6.27
C ALA A 179 3.26 16.80 6.08
N VAL A 180 4.29 17.55 6.46
CA VAL A 180 5.69 17.08 6.38
C VAL A 180 5.93 15.88 7.31
N SER A 181 5.36 15.89 8.51
CA SER A 181 5.47 14.75 9.44
C SER A 181 4.87 13.48 8.84
N ALA A 182 3.76 13.58 8.11
CA ALA A 182 3.17 12.47 7.38
C ALA A 182 4.10 11.94 6.29
N THR A 183 4.71 12.83 5.50
CA THR A 183 5.68 12.46 4.47
C THR A 183 6.91 11.78 5.07
N LEU A 184 7.49 12.35 6.14
CA LEU A 184 8.64 11.73 6.82
C LEU A 184 8.30 10.36 7.39
N PHE A 185 7.14 10.22 8.04
CA PHE A 185 6.67 8.93 8.54
C PHE A 185 6.45 7.93 7.39
N TYR A 186 5.80 8.35 6.31
CA TYR A 186 5.56 7.51 5.13
C TYR A 186 6.85 7.03 4.47
N VAL A 187 7.84 7.90 4.34
CA VAL A 187 9.12 7.57 3.71
C VAL A 187 9.99 6.72 4.63
N PHE A 188 10.29 7.19 5.82
CA PHE A 188 11.27 6.56 6.69
C PHE A 188 10.71 5.36 7.44
N VAL A 189 9.51 5.47 8.02
CA VAL A 189 8.93 4.41 8.83
C VAL A 189 8.27 3.36 7.95
N TYR A 190 7.36 3.77 7.05
CA TYR A 190 6.65 2.80 6.22
C TYR A 190 7.49 2.28 5.06
N THR A 191 7.99 3.16 4.16
CA THR A 191 8.60 2.73 2.89
C THR A 191 9.97 2.10 3.08
N LEU A 192 10.87 2.74 3.85
CA LEU A 192 12.23 2.27 4.03
C LEU A 192 12.35 1.15 5.06
N TRP A 193 11.54 1.16 6.10
CA TRP A 193 11.65 0.18 7.17
C TRP A 193 10.55 -0.87 7.13
N LEU A 194 9.30 -0.54 7.50
CA LEU A 194 8.25 -1.54 7.76
C LEU A 194 7.81 -2.32 6.53
N LYS A 195 7.77 -1.69 5.37
CA LYS A 195 7.27 -2.30 4.13
C LYS A 195 8.00 -3.59 3.78
N ARG A 196 9.31 -3.63 4.01
CA ARG A 196 10.18 -4.77 3.65
C ARG A 196 10.47 -5.71 4.80
N THR A 197 10.13 -5.35 6.05
CA THR A 197 10.56 -6.09 7.24
C THR A 197 9.42 -6.58 8.13
N SER A 198 8.24 -5.97 8.05
CA SER A 198 7.17 -6.24 9.02
C SER A 198 5.84 -6.60 8.37
N THR A 199 5.15 -7.57 8.93
CA THR A 199 3.76 -7.91 8.59
C THR A 199 2.76 -6.84 9.04
N GLN A 200 3.17 -5.95 9.95
CA GLN A 200 2.39 -4.83 10.46
C GLN A 200 2.56 -3.56 9.59
N ASN A 201 3.25 -3.68 8.45
CA ASN A 201 3.55 -2.57 7.56
C ASN A 201 2.31 -1.74 7.19
N ILE A 202 1.19 -2.39 6.88
CA ILE A 202 -0.08 -1.71 6.54
C ILE A 202 -0.74 -1.08 7.76
N VAL A 203 -0.71 -1.78 8.92
CA VAL A 203 -1.32 -1.25 10.15
C VAL A 203 -0.63 0.04 10.56
N ILE A 204 0.69 -0.03 10.80
CA ILE A 204 1.46 1.12 11.28
C ILE A 204 1.59 2.17 10.16
N GLY A 205 1.86 1.75 8.92
CA GLY A 205 1.97 2.64 7.75
C GLY A 205 0.69 3.42 7.44
N GLY A 206 -0.46 2.88 7.82
CA GLY A 206 -1.76 3.54 7.68
C GLY A 206 -1.86 4.90 8.40
N ALA A 207 -1.01 5.14 9.40
CA ALA A 207 -0.96 6.42 10.11
C ALA A 207 -0.67 7.60 9.16
N ALA A 208 0.24 7.45 8.18
CA ALA A 208 0.52 8.51 7.22
C ALA A 208 -0.74 8.89 6.41
N GLY A 209 -1.51 7.89 5.97
CA GLY A 209 -2.77 8.11 5.22
C GLY A 209 -3.91 8.70 6.06
N ALA A 210 -3.78 8.68 7.40
CA ALA A 210 -4.76 9.26 8.30
C ALA A 210 -4.46 10.74 8.67
N VAL A 211 -3.26 11.26 8.41
CA VAL A 211 -2.88 12.65 8.74
C VAL A 211 -3.73 13.71 8.00
N PRO A 212 -4.20 13.51 6.76
CA PRO A 212 -5.00 14.52 6.05
C PRO A 212 -6.19 15.05 6.84
N VAL A 213 -6.83 14.23 7.68
CA VAL A 213 -7.94 14.70 8.55
C VAL A 213 -7.44 15.66 9.64
N LEU A 214 -6.22 15.43 10.16
CA LEU A 214 -5.59 16.36 11.11
C LEU A 214 -5.24 17.69 10.43
N VAL A 215 -4.71 17.63 9.21
CA VAL A 215 -4.38 18.81 8.40
C VAL A 215 -5.64 19.63 8.12
N GLY A 216 -6.74 18.99 7.66
CA GLY A 216 -8.01 19.67 7.39
C GLY A 216 -8.61 20.33 8.64
N TRP A 217 -8.54 19.66 9.79
CA TRP A 217 -9.00 20.24 11.06
C TRP A 217 -8.12 21.40 11.50
N ALA A 218 -6.79 21.20 11.52
CA ALA A 218 -5.83 22.22 11.92
C ALA A 218 -5.87 23.45 11.01
N ALA A 219 -6.17 23.27 9.73
CA ALA A 219 -6.33 24.38 8.78
C ALA A 219 -7.42 25.35 9.23
N VAL A 220 -8.52 24.87 9.78
CA VAL A 220 -9.67 25.68 10.21
C VAL A 220 -9.51 26.16 11.65
N ARG A 221 -9.05 25.29 12.57
CA ARG A 221 -9.04 25.56 14.00
C ARG A 221 -7.72 26.08 14.55
N GLY A 222 -6.60 25.77 13.87
CA GLY A 222 -5.26 26.07 14.38
C GLY A 222 -4.84 25.19 15.56
N ASP A 223 -5.62 24.14 15.88
CA ASP A 223 -5.37 23.20 16.98
C ASP A 223 -5.65 21.75 16.57
N VAL A 224 -5.35 20.80 17.47
CA VAL A 224 -5.73 19.38 17.34
C VAL A 224 -6.41 18.97 18.66
N THR A 225 -7.73 18.88 18.63
CA THR A 225 -8.57 18.44 19.75
C THR A 225 -8.83 16.92 19.69
N LEU A 226 -9.70 16.41 20.59
CA LEU A 226 -10.06 14.98 20.61
C LEU A 226 -10.77 14.54 19.32
N ALA A 227 -11.66 15.36 18.76
CA ALA A 227 -12.44 14.98 17.59
C ALA A 227 -11.57 14.60 16.37
N PRO A 228 -10.61 15.43 15.91
CA PRO A 228 -9.73 15.04 14.79
C PRO A 228 -8.82 13.85 15.13
N VAL A 229 -8.46 13.61 16.40
CA VAL A 229 -7.70 12.43 16.82
C VAL A 229 -8.54 11.16 16.66
N VAL A 230 -9.82 11.19 17.02
CA VAL A 230 -10.74 10.06 16.80
C VAL A 230 -10.98 9.85 15.29
N LEU A 231 -11.08 10.92 14.50
CA LEU A 231 -11.22 10.82 13.05
C LEU A 231 -9.94 10.28 12.40
N PHE A 232 -8.76 10.67 12.88
CA PHE A 232 -7.48 10.06 12.51
C PHE A 232 -7.48 8.56 12.83
N ALA A 233 -7.91 8.17 14.04
CA ALA A 233 -8.02 6.78 14.44
C ALA A 233 -8.97 6.00 13.53
N LEU A 234 -10.08 6.61 13.09
CA LEU A 234 -11.01 5.99 12.14
C LEU A 234 -10.31 5.61 10.82
N ILE A 235 -9.57 6.52 10.20
CA ILE A 235 -8.86 6.25 8.95
C ILE A 235 -7.70 5.27 9.19
N PHE A 236 -7.01 5.39 10.32
CA PHE A 236 -5.94 4.48 10.70
C PHE A 236 -6.44 3.02 10.80
N VAL A 237 -7.55 2.77 11.51
CA VAL A 237 -8.11 1.42 11.64
C VAL A 237 -8.86 0.94 10.39
N TRP A 238 -9.29 1.86 9.51
CA TRP A 238 -9.87 1.54 8.22
C TRP A 238 -8.84 1.03 7.20
N THR A 239 -7.59 1.47 7.31
CA THR A 239 -6.52 1.10 6.38
C THR A 239 -6.28 -0.42 6.30
N PRO A 240 -6.18 -1.19 7.40
CA PRO A 240 -5.95 -2.63 7.32
C PRO A 240 -7.03 -3.41 6.57
N PRO A 241 -8.33 -3.34 6.88
CA PRO A 241 -9.34 -4.10 6.16
C PRO A 241 -9.42 -3.72 4.68
N HIS A 242 -9.21 -2.44 4.33
CA HIS A 242 -9.14 -1.96 2.96
C HIS A 242 -7.95 -2.57 2.21
N PHE A 243 -6.74 -2.39 2.72
CA PHE A 243 -5.51 -2.84 2.06
C PHE A 243 -5.34 -4.36 2.04
N TRP A 244 -5.70 -5.07 3.11
CA TRP A 244 -5.60 -6.52 3.12
C TRP A 244 -6.58 -7.18 2.14
N ALA A 245 -7.77 -6.63 1.97
CA ALA A 245 -8.71 -7.09 0.96
C ALA A 245 -8.13 -6.95 -0.46
N LEU A 246 -7.48 -5.82 -0.76
CA LEU A 246 -6.77 -5.62 -2.03
C LEU A 246 -5.54 -6.53 -2.16
N ALA A 247 -4.78 -6.71 -1.08
CA ALA A 247 -3.56 -7.50 -1.08
C ALA A 247 -3.82 -9.02 -1.23
N ILE A 248 -5.03 -9.51 -0.94
CA ILE A 248 -5.45 -10.88 -1.28
C ILE A 248 -5.34 -11.09 -2.79
N ARG A 249 -5.83 -10.14 -3.61
CA ARG A 249 -5.76 -10.21 -5.07
C ARG A 249 -4.32 -10.13 -5.62
N TYR A 250 -3.47 -9.31 -4.99
CA TYR A 250 -2.08 -9.09 -5.43
C TYR A 250 -1.06 -9.90 -4.62
N ARG A 251 -1.50 -11.02 -4.03
CA ARG A 251 -0.66 -11.85 -3.15
C ARG A 251 0.62 -12.32 -3.84
N GLU A 252 0.52 -12.78 -5.10
CA GLU A 252 1.64 -13.29 -5.88
C GLU A 252 2.65 -12.18 -6.21
N ASP A 253 2.19 -10.99 -6.59
CA ASP A 253 3.05 -9.84 -6.82
C ASP A 253 3.88 -9.47 -5.58
N TYR A 254 3.25 -9.46 -4.39
CA TYR A 254 3.97 -9.19 -3.14
C TYR A 254 4.93 -10.31 -2.75
N ALA A 255 4.57 -11.55 -3.00
CA ALA A 255 5.41 -12.71 -2.74
C ALA A 255 6.65 -12.72 -3.64
N SER A 256 6.52 -12.33 -4.92
CA SER A 256 7.63 -12.30 -5.90
C SER A 256 8.78 -11.36 -5.49
N VAL A 257 8.50 -10.37 -4.64
CA VAL A 257 9.48 -9.37 -4.16
C VAL A 257 9.74 -9.49 -2.65
N ASN A 258 9.33 -10.59 -2.02
CA ASN A 258 9.52 -10.87 -0.59
C ASN A 258 8.97 -9.77 0.34
N VAL A 259 7.93 -9.03 -0.05
CA VAL A 259 7.26 -8.08 0.82
C VAL A 259 6.30 -8.83 1.73
N PRO A 260 6.48 -8.80 3.08
CA PRO A 260 5.73 -9.64 4.02
C PRO A 260 4.33 -9.07 4.30
N MET A 261 3.52 -8.91 3.24
CA MET A 261 2.11 -8.55 3.41
C MET A 261 1.36 -9.65 4.16
N MET A 262 0.43 -9.30 5.04
CA MET A 262 -0.32 -10.28 5.82
C MET A 262 -0.95 -11.40 4.97
N PRO A 263 -1.57 -11.14 3.78
CA PRO A 263 -2.07 -12.21 2.92
C PRO A 263 -0.98 -13.12 2.31
N VAL A 264 0.28 -12.69 2.28
CA VAL A 264 1.41 -13.52 1.80
C VAL A 264 1.83 -14.53 2.86
N VAL A 265 1.90 -14.10 4.13
CA VAL A 265 2.48 -14.88 5.24
C VAL A 265 1.46 -15.59 6.12
N ALA A 266 0.17 -15.24 6.00
CA ALA A 266 -0.91 -15.81 6.81
C ALA A 266 -1.93 -16.56 5.94
N THR A 267 -2.65 -17.50 6.56
CA THR A 267 -3.75 -18.21 5.90
C THR A 267 -4.91 -17.24 5.58
N PHE A 268 -5.65 -17.53 4.51
CA PHE A 268 -6.82 -16.75 4.12
C PHE A 268 -7.81 -16.57 5.30
N ARG A 269 -8.03 -17.64 6.06
CA ARG A 269 -8.89 -17.62 7.25
C ARG A 269 -8.41 -16.60 8.28
N ARG A 270 -7.12 -16.57 8.61
CA ARG A 270 -6.54 -15.61 9.56
C ARG A 270 -6.69 -14.17 9.07
N VAL A 271 -6.41 -13.93 7.78
CA VAL A 271 -6.58 -12.61 7.16
C VAL A 271 -8.04 -12.15 7.23
N SER A 272 -9.00 -13.03 6.88
CA SER A 272 -10.43 -12.70 6.91
C SER A 272 -10.93 -12.34 8.31
N TRP A 273 -10.49 -13.06 9.35
CA TRP A 273 -10.85 -12.73 10.74
C TRP A 273 -10.25 -11.41 11.20
N ASN A 274 -9.00 -11.10 10.81
CA ASN A 274 -8.41 -9.79 11.11
C ASN A 274 -9.17 -8.67 10.37
N ILE A 275 -9.55 -8.87 9.11
CA ILE A 275 -10.38 -7.92 8.36
C ILE A 275 -11.70 -7.68 9.10
N LEU A 276 -12.37 -8.72 9.59
CA LEU A 276 -13.61 -8.58 10.36
C LEU A 276 -13.38 -7.79 11.66
N ALA A 277 -12.35 -8.13 12.43
CA ALA A 277 -12.05 -7.44 13.69
C ALA A 277 -11.81 -5.94 13.46
N TYR A 278 -11.00 -5.59 12.45
CA TYR A 278 -10.78 -4.18 12.10
C TYR A 278 -12.03 -3.52 11.53
N SER A 279 -12.89 -4.21 10.78
CA SER A 279 -14.15 -3.65 10.29
C SER A 279 -15.11 -3.29 11.44
N VAL A 280 -15.17 -4.13 12.49
CA VAL A 280 -15.92 -3.83 13.71
C VAL A 280 -15.30 -2.62 14.42
N LEU A 281 -13.96 -2.55 14.51
CA LEU A 281 -13.27 -1.43 15.12
C LEU A 281 -13.49 -0.12 14.35
N VAL A 282 -13.49 -0.16 13.01
CA VAL A 282 -13.87 0.98 12.15
C VAL A 282 -15.26 1.47 12.49
N TRP A 283 -16.24 0.56 12.60
CA TRP A 283 -17.60 0.92 12.94
C TRP A 283 -17.70 1.55 14.34
N ALA A 284 -17.09 0.92 15.34
CA ALA A 284 -17.05 1.47 16.70
C ALA A 284 -16.40 2.86 16.76
N THR A 285 -15.28 3.05 16.00
CA THR A 285 -14.58 4.34 15.97
C THR A 285 -15.42 5.42 15.26
N SER A 286 -16.19 5.05 14.21
CA SER A 286 -17.11 6.01 13.57
C SER A 286 -18.22 6.48 14.52
N LEU A 287 -18.75 5.58 15.33
CA LEU A 287 -19.74 5.95 16.37
C LEU A 287 -19.06 6.82 17.45
N GLY A 288 -17.84 6.48 17.88
CA GLY A 288 -17.03 7.29 18.79
C GLY A 288 -16.76 8.71 18.27
N PHE A 289 -16.55 8.85 16.96
CA PHE A 289 -16.39 10.18 16.34
C PHE A 289 -17.67 11.01 16.41
N GLY A 290 -18.84 10.42 16.20
CA GLY A 290 -20.13 11.09 16.38
C GLY A 290 -20.28 11.73 17.77
N LEU A 291 -19.83 11.00 18.82
CA LEU A 291 -19.80 11.52 20.19
C LEU A 291 -18.75 12.65 20.36
N ALA A 292 -17.50 12.40 19.91
CA ALA A 292 -16.39 13.34 20.09
C ALA A 292 -16.61 14.68 19.35
N ALA A 293 -17.27 14.66 18.20
CA ALA A 293 -17.58 15.85 17.40
C ALA A 293 -18.98 16.42 17.66
N SER A 294 -19.79 15.78 18.54
CA SER A 294 -21.20 16.17 18.82
C SER A 294 -22.03 16.30 17.55
N LEU A 295 -22.00 15.26 16.70
CA LEU A 295 -22.70 15.25 15.42
C LEU A 295 -24.19 14.92 15.60
N GLY A 296 -25.02 15.37 14.64
CA GLY A 296 -26.47 15.24 14.63
C GLY A 296 -26.98 13.87 14.14
N TRP A 297 -28.28 13.76 14.06
CA TRP A 297 -28.97 12.53 13.73
C TRP A 297 -28.63 11.97 12.34
N PHE A 298 -28.37 12.85 11.37
CA PHE A 298 -28.07 12.43 10.00
C PHE A 298 -26.75 11.65 9.92
N TYR A 299 -25.71 12.11 10.64
CA TYR A 299 -24.47 11.39 10.78
C TYR A 299 -24.67 10.03 11.49
N TRP A 300 -25.44 10.02 12.61
CA TRP A 300 -25.65 8.81 13.40
C TRP A 300 -26.32 7.70 12.60
N VAL A 301 -27.42 8.02 11.88
CA VAL A 301 -28.09 7.05 11.00
C VAL A 301 -27.13 6.55 9.93
N SER A 302 -26.37 7.43 9.30
CA SER A 302 -25.40 7.10 8.27
C SER A 302 -24.29 6.18 8.81
N ALA A 303 -23.70 6.52 9.96
CA ALA A 303 -22.62 5.72 10.58
C ALA A 303 -23.11 4.32 10.99
N ILE A 304 -24.33 4.20 11.55
CA ILE A 304 -24.91 2.92 11.92
C ILE A 304 -25.14 2.05 10.67
N VAL A 305 -25.80 2.58 9.65
CA VAL A 305 -26.16 1.82 8.44
C VAL A 305 -24.92 1.44 7.64
N LEU A 306 -24.05 2.40 7.34
CA LEU A 306 -22.84 2.17 6.53
C LEU A 306 -21.89 1.20 7.23
N GLY A 307 -21.71 1.35 8.55
CA GLY A 307 -20.87 0.46 9.34
C GLY A 307 -21.41 -0.95 9.43
N ALA A 308 -22.74 -1.12 9.62
CA ALA A 308 -23.37 -2.42 9.63
C ALA A 308 -23.18 -3.17 8.28
N VAL A 309 -23.34 -2.45 7.16
CA VAL A 309 -23.07 -3.01 5.82
C VAL A 309 -21.58 -3.38 5.66
N PHE A 310 -20.64 -2.54 6.17
CA PHE A 310 -19.21 -2.86 6.11
C PHE A 310 -18.89 -4.16 6.86
N VAL A 311 -19.40 -4.30 8.08
CA VAL A 311 -19.25 -5.53 8.87
C VAL A 311 -19.92 -6.72 8.14
N GLY A 312 -21.08 -6.51 7.51
CA GLY A 312 -21.76 -7.52 6.69
C GLY A 312 -20.89 -8.06 5.55
N PHE A 313 -20.16 -7.18 4.82
CA PHE A 313 -19.19 -7.63 3.81
C PHE A 313 -18.02 -8.40 4.42
N ALA A 314 -17.53 -7.99 5.60
CA ALA A 314 -16.47 -8.71 6.30
C ALA A 314 -16.91 -10.10 6.79
N VAL A 315 -18.13 -10.25 7.29
CA VAL A 315 -18.73 -11.55 7.66
C VAL A 315 -18.86 -12.45 6.42
N ARG A 316 -19.34 -11.91 5.28
CA ARG A 316 -19.40 -12.65 4.02
C ARG A 316 -18.04 -13.14 3.55
N LEU A 317 -16.97 -12.36 3.79
CA LEU A 317 -15.60 -12.77 3.48
C LEU A 317 -15.14 -13.93 4.37
N VAL A 318 -15.40 -13.86 5.68
CA VAL A 318 -15.08 -14.94 6.65
C VAL A 318 -15.80 -16.25 6.31
N THR A 319 -17.05 -16.20 5.85
CA THR A 319 -17.84 -17.40 5.54
C THR A 319 -17.51 -18.02 4.19
N GLY A 320 -16.96 -17.25 3.23
CA GLY A 320 -16.80 -17.70 1.85
C GLY A 320 -15.39 -17.81 1.31
N HIS A 321 -14.41 -17.16 1.95
CA HIS A 321 -12.97 -17.25 1.64
C HIS A 321 -12.63 -17.12 0.13
N THR A 322 -13.26 -16.17 -0.61
CA THR A 322 -13.02 -15.97 -2.04
C THR A 322 -12.42 -14.60 -2.34
N GLU A 323 -11.60 -14.52 -3.39
CA GLU A 323 -11.05 -13.24 -3.87
C GLU A 323 -12.17 -12.27 -4.27
N ALA A 324 -13.22 -12.75 -4.93
CA ALA A 324 -14.37 -11.93 -5.33
C ALA A 324 -15.02 -11.23 -4.13
N ARG A 325 -15.16 -11.91 -2.98
CA ARG A 325 -15.69 -11.31 -1.74
C ARG A 325 -14.71 -10.31 -1.13
N ALA A 326 -13.41 -10.57 -1.21
CA ALA A 326 -12.38 -9.62 -0.78
C ALA A 326 -12.46 -8.33 -1.63
N MET A 327 -12.58 -8.45 -2.95
CA MET A 327 -12.73 -7.30 -3.84
C MET A 327 -14.04 -6.54 -3.63
N ALA A 328 -15.13 -7.23 -3.34
CA ALA A 328 -16.41 -6.58 -2.98
C ALA A 328 -16.27 -5.75 -1.68
N LEU A 329 -15.59 -6.29 -0.66
CA LEU A 329 -15.27 -5.55 0.57
C LEU A 329 -14.34 -4.36 0.29
N PHE A 330 -13.32 -4.54 -0.54
CA PHE A 330 -12.41 -3.47 -0.96
C PHE A 330 -13.17 -2.29 -1.59
N HIS A 331 -14.05 -2.54 -2.57
CA HIS A 331 -14.84 -1.49 -3.19
C HIS A 331 -15.81 -0.85 -2.19
N TRP A 332 -16.48 -1.65 -1.37
CA TRP A 332 -17.36 -1.12 -0.33
C TRP A 332 -16.61 -0.25 0.67
N SER A 333 -15.39 -0.59 1.05
CA SER A 333 -14.60 0.19 2.00
C SER A 333 -14.33 1.63 1.51
N ILE A 334 -14.13 1.83 0.21
CA ILE A 334 -14.01 3.16 -0.41
C ILE A 334 -15.35 3.90 -0.36
N THR A 335 -16.44 3.22 -0.77
CA THR A 335 -17.80 3.77 -0.71
C THR A 335 -18.17 4.18 0.71
N TYR A 336 -17.84 3.33 1.71
CA TYR A 336 -18.09 3.60 3.12
C TYR A 336 -17.44 4.91 3.58
N VAL A 337 -16.13 5.08 3.36
CA VAL A 337 -15.43 6.31 3.76
C VAL A 337 -16.01 7.52 3.03
N THR A 338 -16.21 7.43 1.72
CA THR A 338 -16.77 8.54 0.93
C THR A 338 -18.13 8.98 1.44
N LEU A 339 -19.05 8.05 1.66
CA LEU A 339 -20.41 8.36 2.14
C LEU A 339 -20.42 8.83 3.59
N LEU A 340 -19.59 8.23 4.46
CA LEU A 340 -19.50 8.64 5.87
C LEU A 340 -18.95 10.07 5.99
N PHE A 341 -17.92 10.42 5.22
CA PHE A 341 -17.34 11.76 5.21
C PHE A 341 -18.29 12.78 4.57
N ALA A 342 -19.01 12.40 3.52
CA ALA A 342 -20.08 13.24 2.98
C ALA A 342 -21.19 13.46 4.02
N ALA A 343 -21.61 12.42 4.73
CA ALA A 343 -22.63 12.52 5.77
C ALA A 343 -22.22 13.47 6.90
N MET A 344 -20.97 13.41 7.38
CA MET A 344 -20.53 14.33 8.45
C MET A 344 -20.47 15.79 8.00
N ALA A 345 -20.21 16.06 6.70
CA ALA A 345 -20.25 17.41 6.16
C ALA A 345 -21.70 17.91 6.00
N ILE A 346 -22.60 17.06 5.48
CA ILE A 346 -24.03 17.39 5.32
C ILE A 346 -24.68 17.64 6.69
N ASP A 347 -24.32 16.84 7.69
CA ASP A 347 -24.83 16.96 9.06
C ASP A 347 -24.65 18.38 9.65
N GLN A 348 -23.61 19.12 9.21
CA GLN A 348 -23.38 20.51 9.65
C GLN A 348 -24.43 21.50 9.17
N PHE A 349 -25.32 21.09 8.24
CA PHE A 349 -26.40 21.96 7.69
C PHE A 349 -27.79 21.47 8.05
N VAL A 350 -27.94 20.27 8.58
CA VAL A 350 -29.25 19.65 8.90
C VAL A 350 -29.42 19.39 10.40
N HIS A 351 -28.43 19.76 11.19
CA HIS A 351 -28.39 19.59 12.66
C HIS A 351 -28.73 20.88 13.39
#